data_50acf7f0d7d60a2bffaea832dba9f0ca
#
_entry.id   50acf7f0d7d60a2bffaea832dba9f0ca
#
_cell.length_a   1.000
_cell.length_b   1.000
_cell.length_c   1.000
_cell.angle_alpha   90.00
_cell.angle_beta   90.00
_cell.angle_gamma   90.00
#
_symmetry.space_group_name_H-M   'P 1'
#
loop_
_entity.id
_entity.type
_entity.pdbx_description
1 polymer ?
#
loop_
_entity_poly.entity_id
_entity_poly.type
_entity_poly.pdbx_seq_one_letter_code
_entity_poly.pdbx_strand_id
1 'polypeptide(L)'
;MGDKKILSIGLVCLDIINVVDKYPEEDTDTRCLSQRWQRGGNASNTCTVLSLLGAPCAFMGSLAPGPVADFILNDFQMYKIDISLLLEHAECSFPASVVISSVTTGSRTILHMNSFIVGDFARRGVDISGVAWQPWGETPCACCVVCPTKGSRTVVLSDTNLPDVSVEDFSKVDLSQYKWIHWEGRNADEQVKMIERVREYNSKQEEKNRITISVEIEKTREPLYQLFPLGDLVFVSKDVAQHFGFTSASAALKGIYGRLRKGATLICAWAEKGADAMGPDGVIIHSDAFPPEKLVDTLGAGDTFNAFCDIFPFKRGQPTGCSHIWLPDCG
;
A
#
# COMPACT_ATOMS: atom_id res chain seq x y z
N MET A 1 15.13 12.74 23.07
CA MET A 1 14.37 13.00 21.82
C MET A 1 13.97 11.65 21.29
N GLY A 2 12.66 11.38 21.13
CA GLY A 2 12.21 10.11 20.54
C GLY A 2 12.68 9.99 19.09
N ASP A 3 12.82 8.75 18.61
CA ASP A 3 13.16 8.50 17.22
C ASP A 3 12.06 9.06 16.28
N LYS A 4 12.46 9.74 15.22
CA LYS A 4 11.52 10.25 14.20
C LYS A 4 10.85 9.06 13.50
N LYS A 5 9.54 9.17 13.25
CA LYS A 5 8.73 8.13 12.62
C LYS A 5 8.78 8.22 11.09
N ILE A 6 8.47 7.11 10.43
CA ILE A 6 8.12 7.04 9.01
C ILE A 6 6.61 7.16 8.92
N LEU A 7 6.10 8.10 8.14
CA LEU A 7 4.66 8.28 7.91
C LEU A 7 4.29 7.69 6.56
N SER A 8 3.36 6.74 6.54
CA SER A 8 2.72 6.23 5.32
C SER A 8 1.32 6.80 5.18
N ILE A 9 1.00 7.29 3.97
CA ILE A 9 -0.29 7.94 3.67
C ILE A 9 -0.97 7.18 2.53
N GLY A 10 -2.22 6.74 2.74
CA GLY A 10 -3.00 6.06 1.70
C GLY A 10 -4.14 5.19 2.24
N LEU A 11 -4.42 4.09 1.54
CA LEU A 11 -5.57 3.23 1.81
C LEU A 11 -5.33 2.27 2.99
N VAL A 12 -6.42 2.05 3.74
CA VAL A 12 -6.63 0.89 4.60
C VAL A 12 -7.98 0.25 4.25
N CYS A 13 -8.03 -1.09 4.18
CA CYS A 13 -9.26 -1.86 3.91
C CYS A 13 -9.25 -3.18 4.69
N LEU A 14 -10.38 -3.86 4.71
CA LEU A 14 -10.48 -5.24 5.19
C LEU A 14 -10.41 -6.20 4.01
N ASP A 15 -9.56 -7.23 4.08
CA ASP A 15 -9.58 -8.38 3.18
C ASP A 15 -10.13 -9.60 3.92
N ILE A 16 -11.25 -10.16 3.45
CA ILE A 16 -11.83 -11.41 3.92
C ILE A 16 -11.38 -12.53 2.98
N ILE A 17 -10.41 -13.31 3.39
CA ILE A 17 -9.75 -14.30 2.54
C ILE A 17 -10.35 -15.68 2.79
N ASN A 18 -10.95 -16.27 1.74
CA ASN A 18 -11.47 -17.63 1.73
C ASN A 18 -10.57 -18.51 0.86
N VAL A 19 -9.92 -19.50 1.47
CA VAL A 19 -9.10 -20.48 0.76
C VAL A 19 -9.95 -21.66 0.35
N VAL A 20 -9.96 -22.03 -0.92
CA VAL A 20 -10.70 -23.17 -1.47
C VAL A 20 -9.74 -24.16 -2.14
N ASP A 21 -10.10 -25.44 -2.20
CA ASP A 21 -9.29 -26.45 -2.92
C ASP A 21 -9.23 -26.13 -4.40
N LYS A 22 -10.37 -25.97 -5.05
CA LYS A 22 -10.50 -25.59 -6.45
C LYS A 22 -11.25 -24.28 -6.57
N TYR A 23 -10.95 -23.53 -7.62
CA TYR A 23 -11.77 -22.37 -7.96
C TYR A 23 -13.21 -22.82 -8.19
N PRO A 24 -14.22 -22.20 -7.53
CA PRO A 24 -15.61 -22.56 -7.74
C PRO A 24 -16.01 -22.42 -9.20
N GLU A 25 -16.71 -23.43 -9.72
CA GLU A 25 -17.38 -23.31 -11.01
C GLU A 25 -18.55 -22.34 -10.88
N GLU A 26 -18.87 -21.67 -11.97
CA GLU A 26 -20.03 -20.78 -12.03
C GLU A 26 -21.29 -21.55 -11.61
N ASP A 27 -22.11 -20.95 -10.76
CA ASP A 27 -23.35 -21.52 -10.22
C ASP A 27 -23.17 -22.75 -9.30
N THR A 28 -22.01 -22.87 -8.61
CA THR A 28 -21.76 -23.95 -7.65
C THR A 28 -21.56 -23.45 -6.21
N ASP A 29 -22.01 -24.25 -5.25
CA ASP A 29 -21.74 -24.06 -3.82
C ASP A 29 -20.41 -24.70 -3.45
N THR A 30 -19.47 -23.91 -2.97
CA THR A 30 -18.15 -24.39 -2.58
C THR A 30 -17.81 -23.98 -1.15
N ARG A 31 -17.44 -24.95 -0.31
CA ARG A 31 -16.92 -24.68 1.04
C ARG A 31 -15.46 -24.32 0.99
N CYS A 32 -15.08 -23.24 1.69
CA CYS A 32 -13.67 -22.91 1.87
C CYS A 32 -13.00 -23.90 2.85
N LEU A 33 -11.71 -24.14 2.63
CA LEU A 33 -10.84 -24.90 3.54
C LEU A 33 -10.52 -24.10 4.80
N SER A 34 -10.37 -22.79 4.63
CA SER A 34 -10.14 -21.83 5.72
C SER A 34 -10.65 -20.45 5.34
N GLN A 35 -10.95 -19.63 6.35
CA GLN A 35 -11.27 -18.22 6.20
C GLN A 35 -10.51 -17.41 7.22
N ARG A 36 -10.01 -16.24 6.81
CA ARG A 36 -9.40 -15.26 7.72
C ARG A 36 -9.74 -13.84 7.31
N TRP A 37 -9.71 -12.95 8.27
CA TRP A 37 -9.72 -11.52 8.07
C TRP A 37 -8.28 -11.00 8.11
N GLN A 38 -7.97 -10.05 7.25
CA GLN A 38 -6.67 -9.44 7.18
C GLN A 38 -6.83 -7.95 6.88
N ARG A 39 -6.05 -7.12 7.54
CA ARG A 39 -5.97 -5.72 7.17
C ARG A 39 -5.22 -5.59 5.85
N GLY A 40 -5.84 -4.92 4.88
CA GLY A 40 -5.31 -4.64 3.56
C GLY A 40 -5.07 -3.15 3.33
N GLY A 41 -4.68 -2.81 2.11
CA GLY A 41 -4.33 -1.47 1.67
C GLY A 41 -2.82 -1.25 1.64
N ASN A 42 -2.30 -0.71 0.52
CA ASN A 42 -0.86 -0.62 0.26
C ASN A 42 -0.10 0.16 1.35
N ALA A 43 -0.55 1.37 1.68
CA ALA A 43 0.10 2.18 2.72
C ALA A 43 0.00 1.55 4.12
N SER A 44 -1.13 0.90 4.41
CA SER A 44 -1.36 0.17 5.64
C SER A 44 -0.43 -1.04 5.77
N ASN A 45 -0.27 -1.83 4.70
CA ASN A 45 0.65 -2.97 4.65
C ASN A 45 2.10 -2.52 4.79
N THR A 46 2.48 -1.40 4.15
CA THR A 46 3.79 -0.78 4.33
C THR A 46 4.09 -0.51 5.81
N CYS A 47 3.13 0.07 6.56
CA CYS A 47 3.29 0.27 8.00
C CYS A 47 3.50 -1.04 8.78
N THR A 48 2.80 -2.11 8.40
CA THR A 48 3.00 -3.42 9.04
C THR A 48 4.42 -3.91 8.86
N VAL A 49 4.93 -3.84 7.64
CA VAL A 49 6.30 -4.25 7.33
C VAL A 49 7.31 -3.37 8.06
N LEU A 50 7.12 -2.05 8.06
CA LEU A 50 7.97 -1.12 8.82
C LEU A 50 8.02 -1.47 10.31
N SER A 51 6.86 -1.75 10.91
CA SER A 51 6.78 -2.17 12.31
C SER A 51 7.52 -3.48 12.58
N LEU A 52 7.33 -4.50 11.74
CA LEU A 52 8.02 -5.79 11.84
C LEU A 52 9.53 -5.66 11.69
N LEU A 53 9.99 -4.69 10.91
CA LEU A 53 11.42 -4.35 10.77
C LEU A 53 11.95 -3.49 11.93
N GLY A 54 11.10 -3.16 12.93
CA GLY A 54 11.49 -2.39 14.09
C GLY A 54 11.56 -0.87 13.85
N ALA A 55 11.08 -0.37 12.70
CA ALA A 55 11.06 1.06 12.42
C ALA A 55 9.82 1.72 13.06
N PRO A 56 9.99 2.81 13.82
CA PRO A 56 8.85 3.59 14.30
C PRO A 56 8.06 4.15 13.11
N CYS A 57 6.78 3.85 13.02
CA CYS A 57 5.94 4.29 11.90
C CYS A 57 4.60 4.84 12.37
N ALA A 58 3.99 5.64 11.50
CA ALA A 58 2.65 6.18 11.65
C ALA A 58 1.87 5.99 10.35
N PHE A 59 0.57 5.82 10.47
CA PHE A 59 -0.34 5.71 9.36
C PHE A 59 -1.28 6.92 9.30
N MET A 60 -1.49 7.46 8.09
CA MET A 60 -2.50 8.48 7.81
C MET A 60 -3.39 7.98 6.68
N GLY A 61 -4.68 7.93 6.92
CA GLY A 61 -5.67 7.47 5.95
C GLY A 61 -7.08 7.65 6.48
N SER A 62 -8.06 7.27 5.65
CA SER A 62 -9.48 7.38 5.99
C SER A 62 -10.01 6.07 6.56
N LEU A 63 -10.83 6.18 7.61
CA LEU A 63 -11.52 5.08 8.28
C LEU A 63 -13.01 5.45 8.39
N ALA A 64 -13.88 4.48 8.25
CA ALA A 64 -15.29 4.62 8.58
C ALA A 64 -15.60 3.78 9.84
N PRO A 65 -16.43 4.27 10.78
CA PRO A 65 -16.68 3.56 12.03
C PRO A 65 -17.43 2.24 11.81
N GLY A 66 -17.27 1.31 12.76
CA GLY A 66 -18.00 0.05 12.79
C GLY A 66 -17.12 -1.16 13.11
N PRO A 67 -17.68 -2.40 13.13
CA PRO A 67 -16.96 -3.61 13.54
C PRO A 67 -15.70 -3.90 12.72
N VAL A 68 -15.68 -3.52 11.46
CA VAL A 68 -14.50 -3.63 10.60
C VAL A 68 -13.43 -2.65 11.07
N ALA A 69 -13.80 -1.42 11.45
CA ALA A 69 -12.88 -0.46 12.02
C ALA A 69 -12.26 -0.99 13.32
N ASP A 70 -13.07 -1.60 14.19
CA ASP A 70 -12.58 -2.18 15.45
C ASP A 70 -11.51 -3.25 15.18
N PHE A 71 -11.76 -4.13 14.21
CA PHE A 71 -10.77 -5.12 13.77
C PHE A 71 -9.49 -4.46 13.26
N ILE A 72 -9.59 -3.48 12.39
CA ILE A 72 -8.46 -2.74 11.79
C ILE A 72 -7.66 -1.98 12.87
N LEU A 73 -8.36 -1.30 13.79
CA LEU A 73 -7.71 -0.56 14.89
C LEU A 73 -6.95 -1.50 15.82
N ASN A 74 -7.55 -2.66 16.16
CA ASN A 74 -6.89 -3.68 16.97
C ASN A 74 -5.63 -4.24 16.26
N ASP A 75 -5.71 -4.45 14.95
CA ASP A 75 -4.57 -4.92 14.17
C ASP A 75 -3.44 -3.87 14.12
N PHE A 76 -3.75 -2.60 13.89
CA PHE A 76 -2.76 -1.53 14.00
C PHE A 76 -2.08 -1.50 15.38
N GLN A 77 -2.86 -1.70 16.46
CA GLN A 77 -2.34 -1.75 17.83
C GLN A 77 -1.39 -2.93 18.04
N MET A 78 -1.73 -4.13 17.52
CA MET A 78 -0.86 -5.30 17.57
C MET A 78 0.52 -5.02 16.98
N TYR A 79 0.56 -4.32 15.86
CA TYR A 79 1.80 -3.92 15.18
C TYR A 79 2.39 -2.62 15.73
N LYS A 80 1.85 -2.03 16.81
CA LYS A 80 2.34 -0.78 17.44
C LYS A 80 2.49 0.38 16.45
N ILE A 81 1.63 0.43 15.44
CA ILE A 81 1.59 1.51 14.45
C ILE A 81 0.86 2.71 15.05
N ASP A 82 1.47 3.90 14.95
CA ASP A 82 0.83 5.13 15.39
C ASP A 82 -0.31 5.50 14.42
N ILE A 83 -1.53 5.56 14.93
CA ILE A 83 -2.76 5.87 14.19
C ILE A 83 -3.38 7.20 14.61
N SER A 84 -2.63 8.06 15.30
CA SER A 84 -3.12 9.38 15.76
C SER A 84 -3.56 10.31 14.62
N LEU A 85 -3.19 9.99 13.37
CA LEU A 85 -3.53 10.73 12.17
C LEU A 85 -4.62 10.06 11.33
N LEU A 86 -5.32 9.04 11.85
CA LEU A 86 -6.48 8.47 11.19
C LEU A 86 -7.63 9.49 11.13
N LEU A 87 -8.27 9.55 9.95
CA LEU A 87 -9.42 10.40 9.69
C LEU A 87 -10.67 9.55 9.67
N GLU A 88 -11.57 9.79 10.60
CA GLU A 88 -12.82 9.06 10.70
C GLU A 88 -13.93 9.79 9.94
N HIS A 89 -14.58 9.09 9.00
CA HIS A 89 -15.72 9.59 8.22
C HIS A 89 -16.99 8.85 8.65
N ALA A 90 -17.71 9.44 9.59
CA ALA A 90 -18.90 8.82 10.22
C ALA A 90 -20.03 8.48 9.22
N GLU A 91 -20.07 9.18 8.09
CA GLU A 91 -21.10 9.06 7.05
C GLU A 91 -20.71 8.08 5.93
N CYS A 92 -19.55 7.42 6.04
CA CYS A 92 -19.02 6.52 5.02
C CYS A 92 -19.09 5.07 5.46
N SER A 93 -19.10 4.15 4.48
CA SER A 93 -18.93 2.72 4.74
C SER A 93 -17.45 2.34 4.68
N PHE A 94 -17.04 1.36 5.51
CA PHE A 94 -15.67 0.86 5.50
C PHE A 94 -15.42 -0.03 4.27
N PRO A 95 -14.30 0.14 3.55
CA PRO A 95 -13.96 -0.72 2.42
C PRO A 95 -13.63 -2.14 2.90
N ALA A 96 -14.33 -3.13 2.36
CA ALA A 96 -14.10 -4.54 2.64
C ALA A 96 -14.04 -5.37 1.36
N SER A 97 -13.14 -6.34 1.32
CA SER A 97 -12.96 -7.29 0.22
C SER A 97 -13.30 -8.70 0.66
N VAL A 98 -13.99 -9.47 -0.19
CA VAL A 98 -14.08 -10.93 -0.04
C VAL A 98 -13.20 -11.60 -1.08
N VAL A 99 -12.26 -12.40 -0.64
CA VAL A 99 -11.25 -13.10 -1.44
C VAL A 99 -11.60 -14.59 -1.52
N ILE A 100 -11.66 -15.16 -2.71
CA ILE A 100 -11.69 -16.61 -2.93
C ILE A 100 -10.34 -17.03 -3.51
N SER A 101 -9.55 -17.79 -2.77
CA SER A 101 -8.23 -18.30 -3.17
C SER A 101 -8.29 -19.79 -3.43
N SER A 102 -7.93 -20.25 -4.63
CA SER A 102 -7.91 -21.67 -5.01
C SER A 102 -6.53 -22.28 -4.83
N VAL A 103 -6.42 -23.34 -4.04
CA VAL A 103 -5.15 -24.07 -3.82
C VAL A 103 -4.71 -24.82 -5.08
N THR A 104 -5.66 -25.42 -5.82
CA THR A 104 -5.34 -26.27 -6.98
C THR A 104 -4.90 -25.47 -8.20
N THR A 105 -5.58 -24.36 -8.51
CA THR A 105 -5.23 -23.53 -9.65
C THR A 105 -4.41 -22.32 -9.26
N GLY A 106 -4.38 -22.07 -7.95
CA GLY A 106 -3.80 -20.91 -7.38
C GLY A 106 -4.43 -19.59 -7.84
N SER A 107 -5.62 -19.59 -8.40
CA SER A 107 -6.37 -18.39 -8.78
C SER A 107 -7.23 -17.86 -7.64
N ARG A 108 -7.58 -16.58 -7.67
CA ARG A 108 -8.56 -16.01 -6.73
C ARG A 108 -9.55 -15.08 -7.41
N THR A 109 -10.74 -15.04 -6.90
CA THR A 109 -11.85 -14.16 -7.29
C THR A 109 -12.42 -13.48 -6.06
N ILE A 110 -12.92 -12.28 -6.19
CA ILE A 110 -13.47 -11.50 -5.10
C ILE A 110 -14.90 -11.01 -5.37
N LEU A 111 -15.70 -10.99 -4.35
CA LEU A 111 -17.08 -10.51 -4.37
C LEU A 111 -17.26 -9.32 -3.43
N HIS A 112 -18.07 -8.36 -3.85
CA HIS A 112 -18.47 -7.20 -3.04
C HIS A 112 -19.68 -7.51 -2.17
N MET A 113 -19.71 -6.97 -0.93
CA MET A 113 -20.85 -7.15 -0.04
C MET A 113 -21.23 -5.86 0.70
N ASN A 114 -22.27 -5.18 0.24
CA ASN A 114 -22.93 -4.10 1.00
C ASN A 114 -23.79 -4.62 2.16
N SER A 115 -24.40 -5.79 2.01
CA SER A 115 -25.32 -6.36 3.00
C SER A 115 -24.64 -7.01 4.21
N PHE A 116 -23.33 -7.31 4.12
CA PHE A 116 -22.60 -7.94 5.23
C PHE A 116 -22.46 -6.98 6.42
N ILE A 117 -22.08 -5.73 6.18
CA ILE A 117 -21.82 -4.72 7.22
C ILE A 117 -23.09 -4.48 8.04
N VAL A 118 -24.21 -4.22 7.39
CA VAL A 118 -25.50 -4.01 8.05
C VAL A 118 -25.96 -5.26 8.83
N GLY A 119 -25.82 -6.44 8.24
CA GLY A 119 -26.18 -7.71 8.88
C GLY A 119 -25.27 -8.05 10.07
N ASP A 120 -24.01 -7.64 10.05
CA ASP A 120 -23.08 -7.84 11.16
C ASP A 120 -23.39 -6.88 12.32
N PHE A 121 -23.68 -5.61 12.03
CA PHE A 121 -24.15 -4.67 13.04
C PHE A 121 -25.40 -5.19 13.76
N ALA A 122 -26.40 -5.66 13.01
CA ALA A 122 -27.62 -6.21 13.59
C ALA A 122 -27.36 -7.44 14.45
N ARG A 123 -26.47 -8.34 14.01
CA ARG A 123 -26.11 -9.55 14.78
C ARG A 123 -25.36 -9.23 16.08
N ARG A 124 -24.61 -8.14 16.12
CA ARG A 124 -23.87 -7.72 17.32
C ARG A 124 -24.65 -6.78 18.22
N GLY A 125 -25.91 -6.49 17.88
CA GLY A 125 -26.76 -5.59 18.67
C GLY A 125 -26.27 -4.14 18.65
N VAL A 126 -25.51 -3.73 17.64
CA VAL A 126 -25.05 -2.35 17.49
C VAL A 126 -26.19 -1.50 16.97
N ASP A 127 -26.45 -0.39 17.65
CA ASP A 127 -27.44 0.60 17.22
C ASP A 127 -26.94 1.33 15.96
N ILE A 128 -27.64 1.13 14.84
CA ILE A 128 -27.36 1.75 13.56
C ILE A 128 -28.30 2.93 13.27
N SER A 129 -29.10 3.38 14.23
CA SER A 129 -30.04 4.50 14.06
C SER A 129 -29.34 5.83 13.75
N GLY A 130 -28.04 5.94 14.12
CA GLY A 130 -27.19 7.09 13.81
C GLY A 130 -26.42 7.00 12.49
N VAL A 131 -26.58 5.91 11.72
CA VAL A 131 -25.89 5.74 10.42
C VAL A 131 -26.51 6.66 9.38
N ALA A 132 -25.74 7.61 8.90
CA ALA A 132 -26.13 8.43 7.75
C ALA A 132 -25.83 7.68 6.45
N TRP A 133 -26.88 7.22 5.80
CA TRP A 133 -26.79 6.55 4.52
C TRP A 133 -26.49 7.56 3.40
N GLN A 134 -25.38 7.38 2.70
CA GLN A 134 -25.09 8.15 1.51
C GLN A 134 -26.02 7.69 0.37
N PRO A 135 -26.84 8.61 -0.21
CA PRO A 135 -27.75 8.23 -1.31
C PRO A 135 -27.01 7.98 -2.63
N TRP A 136 -25.73 8.29 -2.69
CA TRP A 136 -24.87 8.18 -3.88
C TRP A 136 -23.53 7.57 -3.50
N GLY A 137 -23.09 6.60 -4.29
CA GLY A 137 -21.82 5.89 -4.10
C GLY A 137 -21.98 4.49 -3.55
N GLU A 138 -20.98 3.68 -3.78
CA GLU A 138 -20.92 2.28 -3.33
C GLU A 138 -19.76 2.10 -2.36
N THR A 139 -19.91 1.17 -1.42
CA THR A 139 -18.80 0.80 -0.52
C THR A 139 -17.64 0.25 -1.34
N PRO A 140 -16.43 0.82 -1.22
CA PRO A 140 -15.28 0.27 -1.93
C PRO A 140 -14.98 -1.15 -1.46
N CYS A 141 -14.74 -1.97 -2.42
CA CYS A 141 -14.42 -3.35 -2.15
C CYS A 141 -13.42 -3.84 -3.18
N ALA A 142 -12.33 -4.43 -2.74
CA ALA A 142 -11.38 -5.07 -3.62
C ALA A 142 -11.48 -6.58 -3.50
N CYS A 143 -11.53 -7.22 -4.64
CA CYS A 143 -11.58 -8.63 -4.83
C CYS A 143 -10.24 -9.17 -5.29
N CYS A 144 -9.50 -9.96 -4.47
CA CYS A 144 -8.18 -10.51 -4.85
C CYS A 144 -8.21 -12.03 -5.07
N VAL A 145 -7.73 -12.50 -6.23
CA VAL A 145 -7.59 -13.91 -6.60
C VAL A 145 -6.12 -14.31 -6.62
N VAL A 146 -5.60 -15.20 -5.75
CA VAL A 146 -4.19 -15.66 -5.73
C VAL A 146 -4.03 -17.02 -6.39
N CYS A 147 -3.01 -17.15 -7.25
CA CYS A 147 -2.58 -18.40 -7.86
C CYS A 147 -1.23 -18.87 -7.29
N PRO A 148 -1.18 -19.73 -6.25
CA PRO A 148 0.10 -20.17 -5.68
C PRO A 148 0.99 -20.91 -6.68
N THR A 149 0.41 -21.61 -7.67
CA THR A 149 1.19 -22.33 -8.68
C THR A 149 1.78 -21.44 -9.75
N LYS A 150 1.18 -20.27 -10.02
CA LYS A 150 1.65 -19.32 -11.03
C LYS A 150 2.22 -18.04 -10.44
N GLY A 151 2.07 -17.83 -9.14
CA GLY A 151 2.46 -16.59 -8.47
C GLY A 151 1.68 -15.37 -8.98
N SER A 152 0.54 -15.57 -9.66
CA SER A 152 -0.29 -14.49 -10.20
C SER A 152 -1.43 -14.13 -9.27
N ARG A 153 -1.87 -12.88 -9.35
CA ARG A 153 -3.07 -12.38 -8.67
C ARG A 153 -3.92 -11.54 -9.63
N THR A 154 -5.22 -11.67 -9.51
CA THR A 154 -6.18 -10.80 -10.19
C THR A 154 -6.94 -9.99 -9.15
N VAL A 155 -6.99 -8.69 -9.29
CA VAL A 155 -7.69 -7.79 -8.37
C VAL A 155 -8.83 -7.14 -9.13
N VAL A 156 -10.06 -7.28 -8.63
CA VAL A 156 -11.22 -6.54 -9.12
C VAL A 156 -11.57 -5.50 -8.07
N LEU A 157 -11.40 -4.23 -8.40
CA LEU A 157 -11.68 -3.09 -7.53
C LEU A 157 -13.02 -2.46 -7.93
N SER A 158 -13.92 -2.29 -6.98
CA SER A 158 -15.03 -1.35 -7.14
C SER A 158 -14.63 -0.02 -6.52
N ASP A 159 -14.75 1.01 -7.31
CA ASP A 159 -14.43 2.37 -6.88
C ASP A 159 -15.52 2.89 -5.94
N THR A 160 -15.12 3.73 -5.00
CA THR A 160 -16.02 4.23 -3.98
C THR A 160 -15.94 5.73 -3.86
N ASN A 161 -16.92 6.25 -3.16
CA ASN A 161 -16.99 7.66 -2.78
C ASN A 161 -16.40 7.95 -1.40
N LEU A 162 -15.69 6.99 -0.76
CA LEU A 162 -14.96 7.29 0.47
C LEU A 162 -13.87 8.31 0.14
N PRO A 163 -13.88 9.51 0.75
CA PRO A 163 -12.92 10.55 0.43
C PRO A 163 -11.49 10.10 0.78
N ASP A 164 -10.57 10.30 -0.14
CA ASP A 164 -9.15 10.24 0.17
C ASP A 164 -8.75 11.40 1.08
N VAL A 165 -7.60 11.27 1.74
CA VAL A 165 -7.02 12.33 2.58
C VAL A 165 -6.80 13.60 1.75
N SER A 166 -7.28 14.73 2.26
CA SER A 166 -7.12 16.05 1.64
C SER A 166 -5.88 16.79 2.17
N VAL A 167 -5.45 17.82 1.46
CA VAL A 167 -4.39 18.73 1.95
C VAL A 167 -4.82 19.45 3.24
N GLU A 168 -6.10 19.72 3.44
CA GLU A 168 -6.61 20.31 4.67
C GLU A 168 -6.42 19.37 5.86
N ASP A 169 -6.72 18.08 5.68
CA ASP A 169 -6.46 17.07 6.70
C ASP A 169 -4.96 16.95 7.00
N PHE A 170 -4.13 16.90 5.96
CA PHE A 170 -2.68 16.87 6.10
C PHE A 170 -2.13 18.15 6.76
N SER A 171 -2.82 19.29 6.69
CA SER A 171 -2.39 20.53 7.36
C SER A 171 -2.28 20.40 8.87
N LYS A 172 -3.01 19.45 9.47
CA LYS A 172 -3.03 19.16 10.91
C LYS A 172 -1.81 18.35 11.36
N VAL A 173 -1.01 17.80 10.42
CA VAL A 173 0.16 16.96 10.74
C VAL A 173 1.30 17.81 11.27
N ASP A 174 1.82 17.45 12.44
CA ASP A 174 3.08 18.02 12.98
C ASP A 174 4.29 17.39 12.30
N LEU A 175 4.81 18.07 11.29
CA LEU A 175 5.92 17.59 10.46
C LEU A 175 7.21 17.35 11.24
N SER A 176 7.36 17.96 12.43
CA SER A 176 8.58 17.78 13.24
C SER A 176 8.77 16.36 13.78
N GLN A 177 7.71 15.55 13.80
CA GLN A 177 7.73 14.18 14.30
C GLN A 177 8.24 13.16 13.27
N TYR A 178 8.39 13.55 12.00
CA TYR A 178 8.68 12.63 10.91
C TYR A 178 10.06 12.90 10.31
N LYS A 179 10.75 11.81 9.98
CA LYS A 179 12.02 11.83 9.20
C LYS A 179 11.81 11.41 7.76
N TRP A 180 10.70 10.76 7.48
CA TRP A 180 10.33 10.20 6.19
C TRP A 180 8.82 10.19 6.03
N ILE A 181 8.32 10.53 4.86
CA ILE A 181 6.90 10.42 4.52
C ILE A 181 6.82 9.73 3.16
N HIS A 182 6.02 8.65 3.12
CA HIS A 182 5.74 7.85 1.93
C HIS A 182 4.32 8.11 1.43
N TRP A 183 4.18 8.40 0.14
CA TRP A 183 2.90 8.54 -0.54
C TRP A 183 2.67 7.38 -1.49
N GLU A 184 1.65 6.56 -1.24
CA GLU A 184 0.99 5.73 -2.25
C GLU A 184 0.35 6.68 -3.28
N GLY A 185 0.65 6.52 -4.57
CA GLY A 185 0.09 7.37 -5.62
C GLY A 185 -1.42 7.16 -5.76
N ARG A 186 -2.22 8.09 -5.26
CA ARG A 186 -3.70 8.11 -5.35
C ARG A 186 -4.19 9.49 -5.78
N ASN A 187 -4.90 10.22 -4.99
CA ASN A 187 -5.41 11.56 -5.25
C ASN A 187 -4.25 12.56 -5.48
N ALA A 188 -3.67 12.51 -6.68
CA ALA A 188 -2.40 13.18 -6.97
C ALA A 188 -2.47 14.70 -6.80
N ASP A 189 -3.60 15.32 -7.15
CA ASP A 189 -3.77 16.78 -7.03
C ASP A 189 -3.68 17.26 -5.56
N GLU A 190 -4.20 16.47 -4.63
CA GLU A 190 -4.08 16.75 -3.20
C GLU A 190 -2.68 16.38 -2.69
N GLN A 191 -2.12 15.25 -3.16
CA GLN A 191 -0.78 14.82 -2.76
C GLN A 191 0.31 15.78 -3.20
N VAL A 192 0.19 16.40 -4.38
CA VAL A 192 1.10 17.48 -4.82
C VAL A 192 1.15 18.59 -3.76
N LYS A 193 0.00 19.08 -3.32
CA LYS A 193 -0.07 20.15 -2.31
C LYS A 193 0.50 19.72 -0.95
N MET A 194 0.26 18.46 -0.54
CA MET A 194 0.84 17.91 0.69
C MET A 194 2.37 17.86 0.61
N ILE A 195 2.91 17.37 -0.50
CA ILE A 195 4.36 17.28 -0.72
C ILE A 195 4.99 18.67 -0.79
N GLU A 196 4.35 19.65 -1.44
CA GLU A 196 4.81 21.04 -1.46
C GLU A 196 4.91 21.62 -0.05
N ARG A 197 3.93 21.35 0.82
CA ARG A 197 3.99 21.74 2.25
C ARG A 197 5.20 21.13 2.96
N VAL A 198 5.52 19.86 2.71
CA VAL A 198 6.73 19.24 3.27
C VAL A 198 8.00 19.87 2.70
N ARG A 199 8.02 20.21 1.41
CA ARG A 199 9.14 20.92 0.77
C ARG A 199 9.36 22.31 1.39
N GLU A 200 8.28 23.05 1.66
CA GLU A 200 8.35 24.32 2.34
C GLU A 200 8.90 24.16 3.77
N TYR A 201 8.42 23.16 4.52
CA TYR A 201 9.00 22.84 5.83
C TYR A 201 10.49 22.53 5.72
N ASN A 202 10.91 21.66 4.80
CA ASN A 202 12.29 21.26 4.59
C ASN A 202 13.20 22.43 4.21
N SER A 203 12.68 23.45 3.52
CA SER A 203 13.46 24.64 3.14
C SER A 203 13.94 25.46 4.35
N LYS A 204 13.26 25.33 5.48
CA LYS A 204 13.54 26.02 6.76
C LYS A 204 14.37 25.14 7.73
N GLN A 205 14.69 23.90 7.33
CA GLN A 205 15.41 22.94 8.18
C GLN A 205 16.86 22.75 7.75
N GLU A 206 17.74 22.49 8.72
CA GLU A 206 19.06 21.94 8.43
C GLU A 206 18.92 20.57 7.75
N GLU A 207 19.87 20.20 6.89
CA GLU A 207 19.84 18.98 6.08
C GLU A 207 19.52 17.71 6.89
N LYS A 208 20.14 17.57 8.07
CA LYS A 208 19.91 16.41 8.98
C LYS A 208 18.50 16.30 9.54
N ASN A 209 17.72 17.38 9.52
CA ASN A 209 16.36 17.46 10.06
C ASN A 209 15.29 17.43 8.95
N ARG A 210 15.70 17.40 7.67
CA ARG A 210 14.78 17.34 6.56
C ARG A 210 14.07 15.99 6.50
N ILE A 211 12.82 16.04 6.10
CA ILE A 211 11.98 14.88 5.85
C ILE A 211 12.28 14.36 4.45
N THR A 212 12.61 13.07 4.33
CA THR A 212 12.72 12.40 3.04
C THR A 212 11.33 12.12 2.50
N ILE A 213 11.15 12.31 1.21
CA ILE A 213 9.88 12.13 0.52
C ILE A 213 10.02 10.95 -0.44
N SER A 214 9.23 9.88 -0.22
CA SER A 214 9.08 8.80 -1.20
C SER A 214 7.69 8.81 -1.82
N VAL A 215 7.63 8.47 -3.11
CA VAL A 215 6.38 8.40 -3.87
C VAL A 215 6.34 7.11 -4.65
N GLU A 216 5.23 6.39 -4.56
CA GLU A 216 4.98 5.20 -5.35
C GLU A 216 4.03 5.52 -6.52
N ILE A 217 4.44 5.15 -7.74
CA ILE A 217 3.62 5.24 -8.95
C ILE A 217 3.39 3.81 -9.46
N GLU A 218 2.36 3.18 -8.88
CA GLU A 218 2.02 1.78 -9.17
C GLU A 218 1.06 1.66 -10.35
N LYS A 219 0.08 2.57 -10.46
CA LYS A 219 -1.02 2.48 -11.43
C LYS A 219 -0.74 3.28 -12.70
N THR A 220 -1.21 2.78 -13.84
CA THR A 220 -1.10 3.42 -15.16
C THR A 220 -2.15 4.53 -15.35
N ARG A 221 -2.17 5.51 -14.43
CA ARG A 221 -3.10 6.64 -14.44
C ARG A 221 -2.33 7.94 -14.67
N GLU A 222 -2.65 8.65 -15.76
CA GLU A 222 -1.94 9.87 -16.15
C GLU A 222 -1.83 10.93 -15.04
N PRO A 223 -2.89 11.20 -14.22
CA PRO A 223 -2.77 12.16 -13.13
C PRO A 223 -1.67 11.84 -12.12
N LEU A 224 -1.29 10.56 -11.93
CA LEU A 224 -0.22 10.17 -11.00
C LEU A 224 1.17 10.60 -11.49
N TYR A 225 1.34 10.83 -12.79
CA TYR A 225 2.66 11.14 -13.35
C TYR A 225 3.16 12.53 -12.96
N GLN A 226 2.29 13.42 -12.48
CA GLN A 226 2.70 14.69 -11.88
C GLN A 226 3.52 14.52 -10.59
N LEU A 227 3.48 13.32 -9.96
CA LEU A 227 4.23 13.02 -8.75
C LEU A 227 5.70 12.67 -9.02
N PHE A 228 6.09 12.31 -10.26
CA PHE A 228 7.48 11.99 -10.61
C PHE A 228 8.50 13.03 -10.13
N PRO A 229 8.32 14.34 -10.35
CA PRO A 229 9.31 15.34 -9.95
C PRO A 229 9.29 15.67 -8.45
N LEU A 230 8.44 15.02 -7.65
CA LEU A 230 8.21 15.42 -6.27
C LEU A 230 8.93 14.56 -5.24
N GLY A 231 9.20 13.28 -5.52
CA GLY A 231 9.90 12.37 -4.61
C GLY A 231 11.42 12.62 -4.54
N ASP A 232 12.02 12.39 -3.39
CA ASP A 232 13.47 12.17 -3.25
C ASP A 232 13.80 10.73 -3.65
N LEU A 233 12.86 9.82 -3.38
CA LEU A 233 12.83 8.44 -3.82
C LEU A 233 11.52 8.20 -4.56
N VAL A 234 11.58 7.65 -5.77
CA VAL A 234 10.40 7.36 -6.57
C VAL A 234 10.40 5.89 -6.93
N PHE A 235 9.32 5.21 -6.57
CA PHE A 235 9.06 3.84 -6.98
C PHE A 235 8.18 3.82 -8.22
N VAL A 236 8.54 2.98 -9.18
CA VAL A 236 7.74 2.75 -10.38
C VAL A 236 7.51 1.25 -10.54
N SER A 237 6.26 0.87 -10.79
CA SER A 237 5.90 -0.53 -11.02
C SER A 237 6.33 -1.00 -12.42
N LYS A 238 6.45 -2.33 -12.58
CA LYS A 238 6.62 -2.98 -13.88
C LYS A 238 5.52 -2.57 -14.86
N ASP A 239 4.28 -2.48 -14.40
CA ASP A 239 3.12 -2.15 -15.24
C ASP A 239 3.20 -0.72 -15.78
N VAL A 240 3.59 0.24 -14.94
CA VAL A 240 3.82 1.63 -15.37
C VAL A 240 5.00 1.71 -16.34
N ALA A 241 6.10 1.00 -16.07
CA ALA A 241 7.24 0.93 -16.97
C ALA A 241 6.86 0.35 -18.35
N GLN A 242 6.08 -0.73 -18.37
CA GLN A 242 5.57 -1.36 -19.59
C GLN A 242 4.59 -0.45 -20.34
N HIS A 243 3.74 0.29 -19.63
CA HIS A 243 2.85 1.29 -20.21
C HIS A 243 3.62 2.40 -20.96
N PHE A 244 4.80 2.79 -20.45
CA PHE A 244 5.71 3.69 -21.14
C PHE A 244 6.54 3.01 -22.26
N GLY A 245 6.30 1.73 -22.54
CA GLY A 245 6.97 0.98 -23.62
C GLY A 245 8.30 0.35 -23.22
N PHE A 246 8.69 0.33 -21.95
CA PHE A 246 9.92 -0.29 -21.50
C PHE A 246 9.73 -1.79 -21.22
N THR A 247 10.73 -2.59 -21.59
CA THR A 247 10.71 -4.05 -21.46
C THR A 247 11.62 -4.59 -20.35
N SER A 248 12.30 -3.71 -19.63
CA SER A 248 13.14 -4.04 -18.47
C SER A 248 13.21 -2.90 -17.46
N ALA A 249 13.52 -3.21 -16.20
CA ALA A 249 13.69 -2.21 -15.16
C ALA A 249 14.78 -1.20 -15.53
N SER A 250 15.94 -1.66 -16.00
CA SER A 250 17.05 -0.79 -16.39
C SER A 250 16.72 0.13 -17.57
N ALA A 251 15.92 -0.33 -18.52
CA ALA A 251 15.44 0.52 -19.62
C ALA A 251 14.46 1.58 -19.12
N ALA A 252 13.54 1.19 -18.21
CA ALA A 252 12.61 2.11 -17.58
C ALA A 252 13.33 3.20 -16.78
N LEU A 253 14.33 2.85 -16.00
CA LEU A 253 15.14 3.82 -15.26
C LEU A 253 15.73 4.87 -16.20
N LYS A 254 16.41 4.45 -17.27
CA LYS A 254 17.03 5.37 -18.23
C LYS A 254 16.02 6.28 -18.92
N GLY A 255 14.83 5.75 -19.23
CA GLY A 255 13.79 6.49 -19.94
C GLY A 255 12.97 7.43 -19.08
N ILE A 256 12.76 7.08 -17.81
CA ILE A 256 11.89 7.82 -16.88
C ILE A 256 12.69 8.82 -16.03
N TYR A 257 13.97 8.58 -15.76
CA TYR A 257 14.78 9.36 -14.83
C TYR A 257 14.74 10.86 -15.09
N GLY A 258 14.69 11.27 -16.35
CA GLY A 258 14.60 12.68 -16.74
C GLY A 258 13.32 13.40 -16.28
N ARG A 259 12.32 12.68 -15.78
CA ARG A 259 11.09 13.24 -15.19
C ARG A 259 11.22 13.56 -13.71
N LEU A 260 12.28 13.08 -13.06
CA LEU A 260 12.50 13.26 -11.63
C LEU A 260 13.16 14.61 -11.33
N ARG A 261 13.01 15.03 -10.09
CA ARG A 261 13.80 16.17 -9.59
C ARG A 261 15.29 15.83 -9.53
N LYS A 262 16.11 16.85 -9.64
CA LYS A 262 17.56 16.70 -9.53
C LYS A 262 17.94 16.14 -8.15
N GLY A 263 18.77 15.11 -8.14
CA GLY A 263 19.25 14.45 -6.92
C GLY A 263 18.37 13.32 -6.42
N ALA A 264 17.23 13.05 -7.07
CA ALA A 264 16.34 11.95 -6.69
C ALA A 264 16.89 10.58 -7.10
N THR A 265 16.37 9.53 -6.47
CA THR A 265 16.61 8.14 -6.83
C THR A 265 15.33 7.55 -7.44
N LEU A 266 15.47 6.81 -8.53
CA LEU A 266 14.39 6.04 -9.14
C LEU A 266 14.62 4.55 -8.90
N ILE A 267 13.57 3.83 -8.47
CA ILE A 267 13.58 2.39 -8.28
C ILE A 267 12.46 1.78 -9.14
N CYS A 268 12.80 0.72 -9.87
CA CYS A 268 11.83 -0.04 -10.65
C CYS A 268 11.89 -1.52 -10.25
N ALA A 269 10.83 -2.01 -9.62
CA ALA A 269 10.65 -3.42 -9.32
C ALA A 269 10.20 -4.18 -10.56
N TRP A 270 10.76 -5.40 -10.78
CA TRP A 270 10.48 -6.22 -11.96
C TRP A 270 10.07 -7.64 -11.59
N ALA A 271 9.34 -7.80 -10.50
CA ALA A 271 8.84 -9.08 -9.98
C ALA A 271 9.98 -10.11 -9.81
N GLU A 272 9.86 -11.30 -10.41
CA GLU A 272 10.83 -12.40 -10.32
C GLU A 272 12.24 -12.06 -10.83
N LYS A 273 12.40 -10.96 -11.53
CA LYS A 273 13.70 -10.47 -12.01
C LYS A 273 14.34 -9.42 -11.10
N GLY A 274 13.82 -9.28 -9.89
CA GLY A 274 14.37 -8.36 -8.90
C GLY A 274 13.99 -6.91 -9.14
N ALA A 275 14.90 -5.99 -8.86
CA ALA A 275 14.70 -4.57 -9.00
C ALA A 275 15.99 -3.84 -9.38
N ASP A 276 15.83 -2.76 -10.11
CA ASP A 276 16.93 -1.84 -10.45
C ASP A 276 16.68 -0.48 -9.78
N ALA A 277 17.76 0.16 -9.36
CA ALA A 277 17.76 1.53 -8.83
C ALA A 277 18.78 2.38 -9.56
N MET A 278 18.48 3.69 -9.77
CA MET A 278 19.38 4.66 -10.35
C MET A 278 19.30 5.98 -9.58
N GLY A 279 20.44 6.40 -9.08
CA GLY A 279 20.62 7.67 -8.40
C GLY A 279 21.14 8.79 -9.33
N PRO A 280 21.50 9.95 -8.76
CA PRO A 280 21.96 11.12 -9.51
C PRO A 280 23.30 10.91 -10.23
N ASP A 281 24.06 9.90 -9.88
CA ASP A 281 25.29 9.51 -10.57
C ASP A 281 25.05 8.76 -11.88
N GLY A 282 23.78 8.39 -12.18
CA GLY A 282 23.37 7.67 -13.37
C GLY A 282 23.79 6.18 -13.36
N VAL A 283 24.35 5.69 -12.25
CA VAL A 283 24.74 4.28 -12.12
C VAL A 283 23.54 3.46 -11.76
N ILE A 284 23.31 2.38 -12.52
CA ILE A 284 22.26 1.41 -12.22
C ILE A 284 22.80 0.36 -11.27
N ILE A 285 22.10 0.16 -10.17
CA ILE A 285 22.36 -0.90 -9.19
C ILE A 285 21.23 -1.92 -9.34
N HIS A 286 21.57 -3.19 -9.56
CA HIS A 286 20.63 -4.31 -9.63
C HIS A 286 20.60 -5.07 -8.32
N SER A 287 19.42 -5.55 -7.93
CA SER A 287 19.21 -6.53 -6.88
C SER A 287 18.35 -7.66 -7.43
N ASP A 288 18.85 -8.89 -7.33
CA ASP A 288 18.06 -10.07 -7.67
C ASP A 288 16.82 -10.20 -6.79
N ALA A 289 15.81 -10.89 -7.30
CA ALA A 289 14.72 -11.37 -6.46
C ALA A 289 15.20 -12.58 -5.63
N PHE A 290 14.68 -12.68 -4.41
CA PHE A 290 14.95 -13.82 -3.52
C PHE A 290 13.65 -14.62 -3.34
N PRO A 291 13.35 -15.55 -4.29
CA PRO A 291 12.12 -16.31 -4.23
C PRO A 291 12.14 -17.28 -3.04
N PRO A 292 10.98 -17.51 -2.38
CA PRO A 292 10.85 -18.50 -1.33
C PRO A 292 11.02 -19.92 -1.84
N GLU A 293 11.34 -20.83 -0.94
CA GLU A 293 11.29 -22.28 -1.24
C GLU A 293 9.87 -22.67 -1.70
N LYS A 294 8.85 -22.04 -1.13
CA LYS A 294 7.44 -22.23 -1.50
C LYS A 294 6.74 -20.88 -1.59
N LEU A 295 6.22 -20.54 -2.76
CA LEU A 295 5.38 -19.38 -2.94
C LEU A 295 3.98 -19.66 -2.34
N VAL A 296 3.61 -18.90 -1.31
CA VAL A 296 2.31 -19.04 -0.63
C VAL A 296 1.36 -17.96 -1.10
N ASP A 297 1.81 -16.70 -1.08
CA ASP A 297 1.02 -15.53 -1.47
C ASP A 297 1.96 -14.43 -2.00
N THR A 298 1.48 -13.60 -2.93
CA THR A 298 2.19 -12.42 -3.43
C THR A 298 1.51 -11.11 -3.04
N LEU A 299 0.46 -11.17 -2.19
CA LEU A 299 -0.23 -9.98 -1.71
C LEU A 299 0.72 -9.17 -0.83
N GLY A 300 0.83 -7.86 -1.10
CA GLY A 300 1.72 -6.98 -0.36
C GLY A 300 3.23 -7.14 -0.67
N ALA A 301 3.62 -7.93 -1.68
CA ALA A 301 5.03 -8.06 -2.05
C ALA A 301 5.65 -6.72 -2.48
N GLY A 302 4.90 -5.90 -3.23
CA GLY A 302 5.31 -4.54 -3.60
C GLY A 302 5.47 -3.63 -2.38
N ASP A 303 4.47 -3.66 -1.48
CA ASP A 303 4.48 -2.85 -0.25
C ASP A 303 5.65 -3.22 0.66
N THR A 304 5.92 -4.54 0.78
CA THR A 304 7.08 -5.06 1.51
C THR A 304 8.40 -4.55 0.94
N PHE A 305 8.53 -4.59 -0.39
CA PHE A 305 9.71 -4.08 -1.09
C PHE A 305 9.89 -2.57 -0.88
N ASN A 306 8.84 -1.78 -1.03
CA ASN A 306 8.88 -0.33 -0.82
C ASN A 306 9.27 0.02 0.63
N ALA A 307 8.63 -0.63 1.61
CA ALA A 307 8.94 -0.43 3.02
C ALA A 307 10.41 -0.75 3.35
N PHE A 308 10.94 -1.82 2.74
CA PHE A 308 12.34 -2.17 2.90
C PHE A 308 13.26 -1.08 2.35
N CYS A 309 12.98 -0.57 1.15
CA CYS A 309 13.78 0.47 0.52
C CYS A 309 13.72 1.80 1.28
N ASP A 310 12.61 2.11 1.95
CA ASP A 310 12.47 3.29 2.82
C ASP A 310 13.37 3.22 4.06
N ILE A 311 13.68 2.00 4.55
CA ILE A 311 14.57 1.80 5.70
C ILE A 311 16.03 1.62 5.28
N PHE A 312 16.26 0.83 4.22
CA PHE A 312 17.58 0.45 3.72
C PHE A 312 17.78 0.91 2.28
N PRO A 313 18.09 2.21 2.06
CA PRO A 313 18.26 2.74 0.71
C PRO A 313 19.40 2.01 -0.02
N PHE A 314 19.19 1.78 -1.30
CA PHE A 314 20.18 1.15 -2.20
C PHE A 314 21.52 1.85 -2.08
N LYS A 315 22.56 1.14 -1.59
CA LYS A 315 23.94 1.64 -1.50
C LYS A 315 24.88 0.75 -2.29
N ARG A 316 25.80 1.37 -3.03
CA ARG A 316 26.82 0.71 -3.80
C ARG A 316 27.74 -0.13 -2.88
N GLY A 317 27.89 -1.42 -3.18
CA GLY A 317 28.84 -2.31 -2.49
C GLY A 317 28.40 -2.93 -1.18
N GLN A 318 27.15 -2.68 -0.75
CA GLN A 318 26.53 -3.52 0.27
C GLN A 318 25.60 -4.53 -0.42
N PRO A 319 25.62 -5.83 -0.03
CA PRO A 319 24.53 -6.71 -0.39
C PRO A 319 23.25 -6.03 0.08
N THR A 320 22.37 -5.73 -0.85
CA THR A 320 21.06 -5.18 -0.52
C THR A 320 20.45 -6.14 0.46
N GLY A 321 20.23 -5.70 1.70
CA GLY A 321 19.77 -6.55 2.83
C GLY A 321 18.45 -7.28 2.60
N CYS A 322 17.90 -7.24 1.38
CA CYS A 322 16.78 -8.03 0.89
C CYS A 322 16.99 -9.54 1.01
N SER A 323 18.25 -10.00 1.17
CA SER A 323 18.59 -11.43 1.26
C SER A 323 18.07 -12.14 2.51
N HIS A 324 17.53 -11.45 3.49
CA HIS A 324 17.15 -12.06 4.78
C HIS A 324 15.77 -11.70 5.31
N ILE A 325 14.95 -10.95 4.56
CA ILE A 325 13.60 -10.60 5.02
C ILE A 325 12.56 -11.46 4.32
N TRP A 326 12.50 -12.69 4.76
CA TRP A 326 11.31 -13.50 4.78
C TRP A 326 10.61 -13.23 6.10
N LEU A 327 9.48 -12.54 6.06
CA LEU A 327 8.57 -12.53 7.19
C LEU A 327 7.87 -13.89 7.18
N PRO A 328 8.15 -14.78 8.16
CA PRO A 328 7.58 -16.13 8.17
C PRO A 328 6.05 -16.15 8.32
N ASP A 329 5.41 -15.02 8.64
CA ASP A 329 4.01 -14.94 9.04
C ASP A 329 3.23 -13.77 8.39
N CYS A 330 3.59 -13.32 7.18
CA CYS A 330 2.67 -12.52 6.36
C CYS A 330 1.73 -13.46 5.59
N GLY A 331 0.94 -14.21 6.32
CA GLY A 331 -0.06 -15.13 5.80
C GLY A 331 -1.36 -15.03 6.57
#